data_4fcabe48d8457ffe79922ebb78472f73
#
_entry.id   4fcabe48d8457ffe79922ebb78472f73
#
_cell.length_a   1.000
_cell.length_b   1.000
_cell.length_c   1.000
_cell.angle_alpha   90.00
_cell.angle_beta   90.00
_cell.angle_gamma   90.00
#
_symmetry.space_group_name_H-M   'P 1'
#
loop_
_entity.id
_entity.type
_entity.pdbx_description
1 polymer ?
#
loop_
_entity_poly.entity_id
_entity_poly.type
_entity_poly.pdbx_seq_one_letter_code
_entity_poly.pdbx_strand_id
1 'polypeptide(L)'
;MTLLQRLLSTTVSVLLGASATAQRIESPADLHQFSEQRIRHQKTLGLTLGGYALTNIAVGSIAAGRTTGETKYFHRMNVYWNVVNLGIAGAGLLGSRNRTGKDESLADAVRQHENMKQILLVNAGLDVAYVVGGAYLRERAGSRPDKANQLRGYGSSVMVQGGFLLAFDLVNYFIFKNRGDRQERLLLSAGPLGVSVVLPIK
;
A
#
# COMPACT_ATOMS: atom_id res chain seq x y z
N MET A 1 31.05 59.35 -8.00
CA MET A 1 30.70 57.93 -7.90
C MET A 1 31.66 57.14 -8.75
N THR A 2 32.50 56.36 -8.11
CA THR A 2 33.57 55.60 -8.79
C THR A 2 33.01 54.36 -9.46
N LEU A 3 33.69 53.89 -10.54
CA LEU A 3 33.31 52.73 -11.31
C LEU A 3 33.05 51.49 -10.41
N LEU A 4 33.75 51.42 -9.30
CA LEU A 4 33.62 50.36 -8.28
C LEU A 4 32.25 50.37 -7.57
N GLN A 5 31.64 51.53 -7.34
CA GLN A 5 30.32 51.61 -6.72
C GLN A 5 29.20 51.18 -7.68
N ARG A 6 29.38 51.41 -8.99
CA ARG A 6 28.41 50.93 -10.00
C ARG A 6 28.47 49.43 -10.20
N LEU A 7 29.66 48.83 -10.10
CA LEU A 7 29.81 47.38 -10.19
C LEU A 7 29.25 46.64 -8.95
N LEU A 8 29.41 47.21 -7.77
CA LEU A 8 28.85 46.66 -6.53
C LEU A 8 27.31 46.74 -6.48
N SER A 9 26.72 47.83 -7.01
CA SER A 9 25.27 47.97 -7.06
C SER A 9 24.61 47.04 -8.09
N THR A 10 25.27 46.74 -9.19
CA THR A 10 24.75 45.80 -10.20
C THR A 10 24.86 44.35 -9.77
N THR A 11 25.93 43.98 -9.05
CA THR A 11 26.07 42.60 -8.52
C THR A 11 25.10 42.28 -7.40
N VAL A 12 24.77 43.23 -6.53
CA VAL A 12 23.76 43.02 -5.47
C VAL A 12 22.36 42.96 -6.06
N SER A 13 22.05 43.71 -7.13
CA SER A 13 20.74 43.67 -7.79
C SER A 13 20.51 42.34 -8.58
N VAL A 14 21.57 41.74 -9.12
CA VAL A 14 21.50 40.44 -9.84
C VAL A 14 21.33 39.28 -8.84
N LEU A 15 21.91 39.38 -7.65
CA LEU A 15 21.75 38.36 -6.60
C LEU A 15 20.38 38.42 -5.90
N LEU A 16 19.69 39.55 -5.91
CA LEU A 16 18.32 39.68 -5.39
C LEU A 16 17.24 39.38 -6.44
N GLY A 17 17.61 39.27 -7.71
CA GLY A 17 16.74 38.87 -8.81
C GLY A 17 16.67 37.38 -9.05
N ALA A 18 17.38 36.54 -8.27
CA ALA A 18 17.27 35.10 -8.33
C ALA A 18 15.96 34.66 -7.69
N SER A 19 14.91 34.72 -8.48
CA SER A 19 13.74 33.85 -8.41
C SER A 19 13.26 33.53 -6.99
N ALA A 20 12.50 34.46 -6.41
CA ALA A 20 11.39 34.03 -5.58
C ALA A 20 10.41 33.25 -6.50
N THR A 21 10.77 32.04 -6.91
CA THR A 21 9.78 31.03 -7.19
C THR A 21 9.04 30.92 -5.85
N ALA A 22 7.88 31.58 -5.76
CA ALA A 22 7.04 31.53 -4.60
C ALA A 22 6.86 30.04 -4.29
N GLN A 23 7.58 29.55 -3.27
CA GLN A 23 7.31 28.24 -2.72
C GLN A 23 5.84 28.30 -2.32
N ARG A 24 5.05 27.53 -3.05
CA ARG A 24 3.62 27.42 -2.77
C ARG A 24 3.54 26.84 -1.38
N ILE A 25 3.35 27.69 -0.36
CA ILE A 25 3.07 27.24 1.00
C ILE A 25 1.81 26.39 0.88
N GLU A 26 1.97 25.09 1.04
CA GLU A 26 0.85 24.15 0.98
C GLU A 26 -0.11 24.54 2.11
N SER A 27 -1.34 24.79 1.76
CA SER A 27 -2.36 25.24 2.71
C SER A 27 -2.79 24.08 3.62
N PRO A 28 -3.39 24.35 4.79
CA PRO A 28 -4.03 23.31 5.59
C PRO A 28 -5.04 22.47 4.79
N ALA A 29 -5.64 23.05 3.75
CA ALA A 29 -6.51 22.34 2.81
C ALA A 29 -5.77 21.25 2.02
N ASP A 30 -4.51 21.45 1.65
CA ASP A 30 -3.72 20.45 0.92
C ASP A 30 -3.37 19.25 1.80
N LEU A 31 -3.00 19.49 3.06
CA LEU A 31 -2.78 18.42 4.05
C LEU A 31 -4.07 17.61 4.29
N HIS A 32 -5.19 18.30 4.49
CA HIS A 32 -6.48 17.65 4.66
C HIS A 32 -6.84 16.78 3.45
N GLN A 33 -6.68 17.30 2.24
CA GLN A 33 -6.95 16.56 1.01
C GLN A 33 -6.02 15.32 0.85
N PHE A 34 -4.75 15.44 1.24
CA PHE A 34 -3.80 14.31 1.24
C PHE A 34 -4.26 13.21 2.21
N SER A 35 -4.61 13.57 3.44
CA SER A 35 -5.09 12.67 4.47
C SER A 35 -6.42 12.00 4.09
N GLU A 36 -7.36 12.76 3.54
CA GLU A 36 -8.64 12.23 3.04
C GLU A 36 -8.46 11.19 1.93
N GLN A 37 -7.62 11.50 0.94
CA GLN A 37 -7.35 10.57 -0.17
C GLN A 37 -6.72 9.27 0.32
N ARG A 38 -5.81 9.35 1.30
CA ARG A 38 -5.19 8.20 1.94
C ARG A 38 -6.24 7.35 2.66
N ILE A 39 -7.05 7.95 3.52
CA ILE A 39 -8.10 7.26 4.29
C ILE A 39 -9.14 6.63 3.36
N ARG A 40 -9.58 7.35 2.33
CA ARG A 40 -10.51 6.85 1.32
C ARG A 40 -9.93 5.61 0.62
N HIS A 41 -8.67 5.67 0.25
CA HIS A 41 -8.00 4.52 -0.37
C HIS A 41 -7.92 3.32 0.60
N GLN A 42 -7.57 3.53 1.87
CA GLN A 42 -7.56 2.46 2.87
C GLN A 42 -8.94 1.80 3.03
N LYS A 43 -10.01 2.59 3.02
CA LYS A 43 -11.38 2.05 3.03
C LYS A 43 -11.69 1.24 1.78
N THR A 44 -11.27 1.72 0.61
CA THR A 44 -11.42 0.99 -0.65
C THR A 44 -10.67 -0.35 -0.62
N LEU A 45 -9.42 -0.37 -0.12
CA LEU A 45 -8.67 -1.62 0.07
C LEU A 45 -9.44 -2.63 0.92
N GLY A 46 -9.93 -2.20 2.08
CA GLY A 46 -10.71 -3.04 2.97
C GLY A 46 -12.00 -3.56 2.32
N LEU A 47 -12.74 -2.71 1.61
CA LEU A 47 -13.95 -3.12 0.88
C LEU A 47 -13.65 -4.09 -0.26
N THR A 48 -12.59 -3.87 -1.03
CA THR A 48 -12.20 -4.75 -2.13
C THR A 48 -11.76 -6.12 -1.61
N LEU A 49 -10.90 -6.15 -0.60
CA LEU A 49 -10.46 -7.41 0.02
C LEU A 49 -11.63 -8.15 0.69
N GLY A 50 -12.50 -7.42 1.39
CA GLY A 50 -13.69 -7.98 2.03
C GLY A 50 -14.69 -8.56 1.03
N GLY A 51 -14.96 -7.84 -0.07
CA GLY A 51 -15.82 -8.33 -1.17
C GLY A 51 -15.23 -9.56 -1.85
N TYR A 52 -13.94 -9.55 -2.14
CA TYR A 52 -13.22 -10.73 -2.66
C TYR A 52 -13.34 -11.92 -1.71
N ALA A 53 -13.11 -11.70 -0.42
CA ALA A 53 -13.17 -12.76 0.60
C ALA A 53 -14.58 -13.35 0.72
N LEU A 54 -15.62 -12.52 0.81
CA LEU A 54 -17.01 -12.98 0.89
C LEU A 54 -17.41 -13.79 -0.33
N THR A 55 -17.06 -13.35 -1.54
CA THR A 55 -17.32 -14.07 -2.78
C THR A 55 -16.64 -15.44 -2.78
N ASN A 56 -15.38 -15.50 -2.39
CA ASN A 56 -14.63 -16.77 -2.33
C ASN A 56 -15.16 -17.71 -1.23
N ILE A 57 -15.60 -17.19 -0.10
CA ILE A 57 -16.23 -18.00 0.95
C ILE A 57 -17.53 -18.60 0.41
N ALA A 58 -18.40 -17.81 -0.20
CA ALA A 58 -19.68 -18.30 -0.71
C ALA A 58 -19.51 -19.36 -1.81
N VAL A 59 -18.75 -19.02 -2.85
CA VAL A 59 -18.49 -19.94 -3.98
C VAL A 59 -17.71 -21.16 -3.51
N GLY A 60 -16.67 -20.97 -2.71
CA GLY A 60 -15.82 -22.05 -2.21
C GLY A 60 -16.58 -23.03 -1.31
N SER A 61 -17.49 -22.55 -0.47
CA SER A 61 -18.30 -23.40 0.41
C SER A 61 -19.23 -24.29 -0.40
N ILE A 62 -19.91 -23.74 -1.41
CA ILE A 62 -20.79 -24.51 -2.32
C ILE A 62 -19.98 -25.54 -3.10
N ALA A 63 -18.87 -25.11 -3.68
CA ALA A 63 -18.01 -25.97 -4.50
C ALA A 63 -17.36 -27.10 -3.68
N ALA A 64 -16.93 -26.82 -2.45
CA ALA A 64 -16.38 -27.84 -1.55
C ALA A 64 -17.39 -28.94 -1.18
N GLY A 65 -18.69 -28.61 -1.13
CA GLY A 65 -19.77 -29.55 -0.90
C GLY A 65 -20.11 -30.41 -2.13
N ARG A 66 -19.79 -29.94 -3.34
CA ARG A 66 -20.18 -30.57 -4.61
C ARG A 66 -19.02 -31.29 -5.33
N THR A 67 -17.80 -31.17 -4.83
CA THR A 67 -16.60 -31.73 -5.46
C THR A 67 -15.92 -32.75 -4.56
N THR A 68 -15.04 -33.56 -5.12
CA THR A 68 -14.27 -34.60 -4.41
C THR A 68 -12.77 -34.45 -4.72
N GLY A 69 -11.93 -35.24 -4.07
CA GLY A 69 -10.50 -35.30 -4.34
C GLY A 69 -9.80 -33.95 -4.14
N GLU A 70 -8.83 -33.66 -5.00
CA GLU A 70 -8.02 -32.43 -4.97
C GLU A 70 -8.89 -31.15 -5.02
N THR A 71 -9.91 -31.12 -5.87
CA THR A 71 -10.78 -29.97 -6.07
C THR A 71 -11.56 -29.61 -4.79
N LYS A 72 -12.04 -30.60 -4.04
CA LYS A 72 -12.69 -30.37 -2.74
C LYS A 72 -11.74 -29.67 -1.77
N TYR A 73 -10.52 -30.15 -1.67
CA TYR A 73 -9.52 -29.57 -0.77
C TYR A 73 -9.08 -28.17 -1.21
N PHE A 74 -8.99 -27.92 -2.53
CA PHE A 74 -8.77 -26.57 -3.05
C PHE A 74 -9.83 -25.61 -2.55
N HIS A 75 -11.11 -25.93 -2.72
CA HIS A 75 -12.20 -25.04 -2.28
C HIS A 75 -12.27 -24.90 -0.76
N ARG A 76 -11.99 -25.93 -0.01
CA ARG A 76 -11.94 -25.86 1.47
C ARG A 76 -10.83 -24.90 1.93
N MET A 77 -9.65 -24.99 1.35
CA MET A 77 -8.55 -24.09 1.69
C MET A 77 -8.83 -22.66 1.25
N ASN A 78 -9.47 -22.48 0.09
CA ASN A 78 -9.93 -21.18 -0.38
C ASN A 78 -10.88 -20.51 0.64
N VAL A 79 -11.82 -21.26 1.20
CA VAL A 79 -12.72 -20.76 2.26
C VAL A 79 -11.91 -20.38 3.50
N TYR A 80 -11.04 -21.25 4.00
CA TYR A 80 -10.26 -20.99 5.21
C TYR A 80 -9.40 -19.71 5.07
N TRP A 81 -8.72 -19.58 3.93
CA TRP A 81 -7.90 -18.41 3.65
C TRP A 81 -8.72 -17.12 3.61
N ASN A 82 -9.88 -17.17 2.96
CA ASN A 82 -10.72 -15.99 2.83
C ASN A 82 -11.45 -15.60 4.11
N VAL A 83 -11.65 -16.49 5.06
CA VAL A 83 -12.07 -16.14 6.43
C VAL A 83 -11.01 -15.26 7.11
N VAL A 84 -9.73 -15.57 6.94
CA VAL A 84 -8.63 -14.73 7.45
C VAL A 84 -8.62 -13.37 6.75
N ASN A 85 -8.72 -13.35 5.41
CA ASN A 85 -8.78 -12.10 4.63
C ASN A 85 -9.97 -11.22 5.04
N LEU A 86 -11.12 -11.82 5.30
CA LEU A 86 -12.30 -11.10 5.78
C LEU A 86 -12.08 -10.49 7.18
N GLY A 87 -11.38 -11.20 8.06
CA GLY A 87 -10.98 -10.68 9.37
C GLY A 87 -10.05 -9.47 9.25
N ILE A 88 -9.05 -9.54 8.38
CA ILE A 88 -8.10 -8.44 8.10
C ILE A 88 -8.84 -7.24 7.51
N ALA A 89 -9.70 -7.47 6.50
CA ALA A 89 -10.51 -6.42 5.89
C ALA A 89 -11.43 -5.74 6.89
N GLY A 90 -12.10 -6.52 7.73
CA GLY A 90 -12.97 -6.03 8.81
C GLY A 90 -12.22 -5.18 9.83
N ALA A 91 -11.06 -5.64 10.30
CA ALA A 91 -10.21 -4.88 11.22
C ALA A 91 -9.73 -3.56 10.60
N GLY A 92 -9.32 -3.57 9.32
CA GLY A 92 -8.94 -2.37 8.59
C GLY A 92 -10.07 -1.36 8.44
N LEU A 93 -11.28 -1.83 8.09
CA LEU A 93 -12.47 -0.98 7.96
C LEU A 93 -12.90 -0.39 9.30
N LEU A 94 -12.93 -1.17 10.38
CA LEU A 94 -13.26 -0.70 11.71
C LEU A 94 -12.25 0.33 12.21
N GLY A 95 -10.95 0.10 12.02
CA GLY A 95 -9.89 1.03 12.39
C GLY A 95 -9.91 2.35 11.61
N SER A 96 -10.51 2.37 10.41
CA SER A 96 -10.64 3.57 9.57
C SER A 96 -12.01 4.26 9.65
N ARG A 97 -12.98 3.67 10.37
CA ARG A 97 -14.39 4.11 10.36
C ARG A 97 -14.56 5.58 10.73
N ASN A 98 -13.94 6.02 11.82
CA ASN A 98 -14.10 7.36 12.37
C ASN A 98 -13.00 8.34 11.90
N ARG A 99 -12.09 7.92 11.03
CA ARG A 99 -11.02 8.79 10.55
C ARG A 99 -11.54 9.68 9.43
N THR A 100 -11.39 11.00 9.61
CA THR A 100 -11.76 12.02 8.61
C THR A 100 -10.54 12.73 8.04
N GLY A 101 -9.38 12.67 8.71
CA GLY A 101 -8.17 13.39 8.33
C GLY A 101 -8.20 14.91 8.61
N LYS A 102 -9.28 15.43 9.22
CA LYS A 102 -9.45 16.89 9.42
C LYS A 102 -8.45 17.45 10.43
N ASP A 103 -8.19 16.73 11.49
CA ASP A 103 -7.35 17.17 12.62
C ASP A 103 -6.00 16.45 12.65
N GLU A 104 -5.59 15.86 11.51
CA GLU A 104 -4.35 15.11 11.42
C GLU A 104 -3.17 16.06 11.25
N SER A 105 -2.13 15.89 12.10
CA SER A 105 -0.88 16.64 11.95
C SER A 105 -0.12 16.18 10.69
N LEU A 106 0.72 17.04 10.13
CA LEU A 106 1.59 16.67 9.00
C LEU A 106 2.47 15.45 9.33
N ALA A 107 3.04 15.43 10.55
CA ALA A 107 3.87 14.31 10.99
C ALA A 107 3.09 12.97 11.03
N ASP A 108 1.84 13.01 11.49
CA ASP A 108 0.98 11.82 11.53
C ASP A 108 0.54 11.40 10.12
N ALA A 109 0.20 12.35 9.26
CA ALA A 109 -0.18 12.08 7.87
C ALA A 109 0.94 11.38 7.11
N VAL A 110 2.18 11.89 7.24
CA VAL A 110 3.39 11.29 6.65
C VAL A 110 3.65 9.92 7.23
N ARG A 111 3.68 9.79 8.57
CA ARG A 111 3.93 8.50 9.23
C ARG A 111 2.93 7.44 8.81
N GLN A 112 1.65 7.77 8.74
CA GLN A 112 0.62 6.81 8.34
C GLN A 112 0.71 6.46 6.86
N HIS A 113 1.14 7.39 6.01
CA HIS A 113 1.37 7.12 4.60
C HIS A 113 2.55 6.15 4.42
N GLU A 114 3.67 6.38 5.10
CA GLU A 114 4.84 5.49 5.08
C GLU A 114 4.52 4.11 5.66
N ASN A 115 3.80 4.05 6.78
CA ASN A 115 3.37 2.79 7.37
C ASN A 115 2.54 1.95 6.39
N MET A 116 1.65 2.56 5.61
CA MET A 116 0.87 1.84 4.60
C MET A 116 1.76 1.23 3.52
N LYS A 117 2.74 1.99 3.01
CA LYS A 117 3.70 1.45 2.02
C LYS A 117 4.49 0.27 2.59
N GLN A 118 4.95 0.39 3.85
CA GLN A 118 5.69 -0.67 4.52
C GLN A 118 4.83 -1.92 4.71
N ILE A 119 3.58 -1.78 5.15
CA ILE A 119 2.65 -2.90 5.33
C ILE A 119 2.43 -3.62 3.99
N LEU A 120 2.14 -2.89 2.92
CA LEU A 120 1.92 -3.46 1.59
C LEU A 120 3.17 -4.19 1.07
N LEU A 121 4.36 -3.65 1.32
CA LEU A 121 5.61 -4.29 0.89
C LEU A 121 5.92 -5.55 1.70
N VAL A 122 5.68 -5.53 3.02
CA VAL A 122 5.82 -6.72 3.88
C VAL A 122 4.82 -7.79 3.45
N ASN A 123 3.57 -7.43 3.18
CA ASN A 123 2.56 -8.36 2.69
C ASN A 123 2.99 -8.98 1.36
N ALA A 124 3.46 -8.18 0.39
CA ALA A 124 3.97 -8.70 -0.88
C ALA A 124 5.09 -9.75 -0.67
N GLY A 125 5.97 -9.55 0.31
CA GLY A 125 6.98 -10.55 0.69
C GLY A 125 6.36 -11.83 1.26
N LEU A 126 5.33 -11.71 2.11
CA LEU A 126 4.58 -12.85 2.63
C LEU A 126 3.83 -13.60 1.53
N ASP A 127 3.27 -12.89 0.55
CA ASP A 127 2.54 -13.48 -0.56
C ASP A 127 3.44 -14.33 -1.45
N VAL A 128 4.68 -13.89 -1.68
CA VAL A 128 5.70 -14.72 -2.34
C VAL A 128 5.96 -15.99 -1.53
N ALA A 129 6.09 -15.88 -0.20
CA ALA A 129 6.27 -17.05 0.66
C ALA A 129 5.07 -18.02 0.59
N TYR A 130 3.86 -17.50 0.47
CA TYR A 130 2.65 -18.31 0.27
C TYR A 130 2.66 -19.05 -1.07
N VAL A 131 3.05 -18.38 -2.15
CA VAL A 131 3.18 -19.04 -3.47
C VAL A 131 4.20 -20.18 -3.41
N VAL A 132 5.38 -19.93 -2.83
CA VAL A 132 6.43 -20.94 -2.65
C VAL A 132 5.98 -22.06 -1.72
N GLY A 133 5.34 -21.74 -0.59
CA GLY A 133 4.79 -22.72 0.34
C GLY A 133 3.70 -23.58 -0.28
N GLY A 134 2.84 -23.00 -1.11
CA GLY A 134 1.84 -23.73 -1.88
C GLY A 134 2.46 -24.71 -2.89
N ALA A 135 3.51 -24.27 -3.61
CA ALA A 135 4.27 -25.12 -4.51
C ALA A 135 4.94 -26.29 -3.76
N TYR A 136 5.54 -26.03 -2.61
CA TYR A 136 6.10 -27.06 -1.74
C TYR A 136 5.07 -28.08 -1.29
N LEU A 137 3.85 -27.65 -0.89
CA LEU A 137 2.78 -28.58 -0.52
C LEU A 137 2.41 -29.52 -1.69
N ARG A 138 2.35 -28.98 -2.90
CA ARG A 138 2.07 -29.78 -4.12
C ARG A 138 3.16 -30.81 -4.40
N GLU A 139 4.41 -30.40 -4.29
CA GLU A 139 5.56 -31.31 -4.47
C GLU A 139 5.54 -32.43 -3.42
N ARG A 140 5.30 -32.09 -2.17
CA ARG A 140 5.24 -33.05 -1.07
C ARG A 140 4.13 -34.10 -1.24
N ALA A 141 3.11 -33.83 -2.04
CA ALA A 141 2.04 -34.78 -2.32
C ALA A 141 2.55 -36.08 -2.99
N GLY A 142 3.66 -36.02 -3.75
CA GLY A 142 4.28 -37.18 -4.35
C GLY A 142 4.81 -38.21 -3.34
N SER A 143 5.30 -37.72 -2.19
CA SER A 143 5.83 -38.56 -1.10
C SER A 143 4.79 -38.93 -0.02
N ARG A 144 3.53 -38.50 -0.18
CA ARG A 144 2.45 -38.75 0.77
C ARG A 144 1.15 -39.15 0.07
N PRO A 145 1.09 -40.42 -0.49
CA PRO A 145 -0.07 -40.88 -1.24
C PRO A 145 -1.39 -40.82 -0.46
N ASP A 146 -1.36 -41.04 0.85
CA ASP A 146 -2.49 -40.99 1.78
C ASP A 146 -3.12 -39.59 1.87
N LYS A 147 -2.36 -38.53 1.62
CA LYS A 147 -2.76 -37.14 1.67
C LYS A 147 -2.58 -36.36 0.35
N ALA A 148 -2.29 -37.08 -0.73
CA ALA A 148 -1.93 -36.46 -2.00
C ALA A 148 -2.98 -35.44 -2.49
N ASN A 149 -4.26 -35.80 -2.50
CA ASN A 149 -5.32 -34.88 -2.90
C ASN A 149 -5.44 -33.64 -1.99
N GLN A 150 -5.26 -33.83 -0.68
CA GLN A 150 -5.30 -32.73 0.27
C GLN A 150 -4.12 -31.76 0.07
N LEU A 151 -2.92 -32.29 -0.03
CA LEU A 151 -1.72 -31.47 -0.20
C LEU A 151 -1.71 -30.71 -1.53
N ARG A 152 -2.13 -31.36 -2.63
CA ARG A 152 -2.27 -30.72 -3.93
C ARG A 152 -3.35 -29.64 -3.90
N GLY A 153 -4.53 -29.95 -3.40
CA GLY A 153 -5.64 -29.01 -3.34
C GLY A 153 -5.31 -27.80 -2.46
N TYR A 154 -4.77 -28.02 -1.27
CA TYR A 154 -4.35 -26.93 -0.39
C TYR A 154 -3.22 -26.10 -1.01
N GLY A 155 -2.19 -26.75 -1.55
CA GLY A 155 -1.08 -26.08 -2.21
C GLY A 155 -1.54 -25.21 -3.38
N SER A 156 -2.40 -25.73 -4.27
CA SER A 156 -2.96 -24.97 -5.39
C SER A 156 -3.76 -23.76 -4.92
N SER A 157 -4.58 -23.92 -3.89
CA SER A 157 -5.38 -22.81 -3.34
C SER A 157 -4.49 -21.72 -2.74
N VAL A 158 -3.48 -22.10 -1.95
CA VAL A 158 -2.53 -21.13 -1.34
C VAL A 158 -1.74 -20.39 -2.40
N MET A 159 -1.31 -21.08 -3.49
CA MET A 159 -0.64 -20.42 -4.62
C MET A 159 -1.54 -19.38 -5.30
N VAL A 160 -2.79 -19.73 -5.57
CA VAL A 160 -3.76 -18.82 -6.20
C VAL A 160 -4.04 -17.60 -5.30
N GLN A 161 -4.24 -17.82 -4.01
CA GLN A 161 -4.47 -16.76 -3.04
C GLN A 161 -3.23 -15.86 -2.89
N GLY A 162 -2.04 -16.43 -2.74
CA GLY A 162 -0.80 -15.68 -2.66
C GLY A 162 -0.53 -14.88 -3.94
N GLY A 163 -0.77 -15.46 -5.13
CA GLY A 163 -0.64 -14.74 -6.40
C GLY A 163 -1.60 -13.56 -6.53
N PHE A 164 -2.87 -13.73 -6.12
CA PHE A 164 -3.85 -12.65 -6.10
C PHE A 164 -3.44 -11.53 -5.13
N LEU A 165 -3.09 -11.89 -3.89
CA LEU A 165 -2.70 -10.92 -2.86
C LEU A 165 -1.42 -10.18 -3.26
N LEU A 166 -0.43 -10.87 -3.81
CA LEU A 166 0.80 -10.26 -4.32
C LEU A 166 0.50 -9.17 -5.36
N ALA A 167 -0.35 -9.49 -6.35
CA ALA A 167 -0.76 -8.51 -7.35
C ALA A 167 -1.52 -7.34 -6.72
N PHE A 168 -2.44 -7.64 -5.80
CA PHE A 168 -3.22 -6.64 -5.07
C PHE A 168 -2.33 -5.70 -4.26
N ASP A 169 -1.40 -6.24 -3.46
CA ASP A 169 -0.54 -5.45 -2.58
C ASP A 169 0.50 -4.65 -3.38
N LEU A 170 1.08 -5.20 -4.45
CA LEU A 170 2.00 -4.47 -5.33
C LEU A 170 1.32 -3.31 -6.05
N VAL A 171 0.13 -3.52 -6.64
CA VAL A 171 -0.63 -2.44 -7.30
C VAL A 171 -0.90 -1.31 -6.31
N ASN A 172 -1.35 -1.65 -5.11
CA ASN A 172 -1.65 -0.65 -4.09
C ASN A 172 -0.39 0.03 -3.54
N TYR A 173 0.72 -0.70 -3.39
CA TYR A 173 2.02 -0.12 -3.05
C TYR A 173 2.45 0.95 -4.06
N PHE A 174 2.37 0.65 -5.36
CA PHE A 174 2.73 1.64 -6.39
C PHE A 174 1.79 2.85 -6.41
N ILE A 175 0.49 2.66 -6.16
CA ILE A 175 -0.44 3.78 -6.02
C ILE A 175 -0.06 4.67 -4.83
N PHE A 176 0.29 4.09 -3.67
CA PHE A 176 0.77 4.85 -2.52
C PHE A 176 2.13 5.53 -2.80
N LYS A 177 3.05 4.82 -3.45
CA LYS A 177 4.36 5.36 -3.82
C LYS A 177 4.23 6.59 -4.73
N ASN A 178 3.37 6.55 -5.74
CA ASN A 178 3.16 7.67 -6.67
C ASN A 178 2.51 8.90 -6.01
N ARG A 179 1.99 8.77 -4.79
CA ARG A 179 1.57 9.92 -3.96
C ARG A 179 2.72 10.53 -3.17
N GLY A 180 3.91 9.95 -3.21
CA GLY A 180 5.10 10.42 -2.52
C GLY A 180 5.49 11.84 -2.91
N ASP A 181 5.36 12.20 -4.18
CA ASP A 181 5.64 13.56 -4.67
C ASP A 181 4.80 14.65 -3.95
N ARG A 182 3.56 14.32 -3.60
CA ARG A 182 2.70 15.23 -2.86
C ARG A 182 3.11 15.33 -1.38
N GLN A 183 3.48 14.22 -0.79
CA GLN A 183 4.02 14.18 0.57
C GLN A 183 5.31 14.99 0.67
N GLU A 184 6.20 14.85 -0.30
CA GLU A 184 7.45 15.60 -0.36
C GLU A 184 7.18 17.12 -0.41
N ARG A 185 6.28 17.58 -1.26
CA ARG A 185 5.88 19.00 -1.30
C ARG A 185 5.33 19.49 0.04
N LEU A 186 4.51 18.71 0.73
CA LEU A 186 3.98 19.05 2.06
C LEU A 186 5.12 19.19 3.10
N LEU A 187 6.11 18.30 3.05
CA LEU A 187 7.27 18.36 3.94
C LEU A 187 8.14 19.59 3.65
N LEU A 188 8.37 19.91 2.37
CA LEU A 188 9.16 21.05 1.94
C LEU A 188 8.51 22.39 2.36
N SER A 189 7.18 22.46 2.29
CA SER A 189 6.44 23.66 2.68
C SER A 189 6.41 23.91 4.19
N ALA A 190 6.56 22.87 5.00
CA ALA A 190 6.52 22.97 6.46
C ALA A 190 7.87 23.30 7.12
N GLY A 191 8.96 23.38 6.36
CA GLY A 191 10.30 23.70 6.88
C GLY A 191 10.39 25.14 7.40
N PRO A 192 11.08 25.40 8.53
CA PRO A 192 11.12 26.71 9.19
C PRO A 192 11.80 27.83 8.38
N LEU A 193 12.48 27.52 7.29
CA LEU A 193 13.13 28.47 6.39
C LEU A 193 12.68 28.38 4.93
N GLY A 194 11.73 27.50 4.63
CA GLY A 194 11.28 27.28 3.24
C GLY A 194 12.40 26.87 2.26
N VAL A 195 13.55 26.46 2.76
CA VAL A 195 14.70 26.04 1.94
C VAL A 195 15.02 24.59 2.25
N SER A 196 14.62 23.69 1.37
CA SER A 196 15.14 22.32 1.36
C SER A 196 16.03 22.15 0.16
N VAL A 197 17.25 21.72 0.38
CA VAL A 197 18.15 21.28 -0.68
C VAL A 197 17.88 19.80 -0.92
N VAL A 198 17.14 19.46 -1.96
CA VAL A 198 17.00 18.08 -2.42
C VAL A 198 18.23 17.75 -3.24
N LEU A 199 19.13 16.95 -2.68
CA LEU A 199 20.25 16.37 -3.45
C LEU A 199 19.72 15.10 -4.14
N PRO A 200 19.66 15.06 -5.48
CA PRO A 200 19.34 13.83 -6.18
C PRO A 200 20.49 12.84 -5.98
N ILE A 201 20.23 11.78 -5.26
CA ILE A 201 21.15 10.63 -5.20
C ILE A 201 20.93 9.85 -6.50
N LYS A 202 21.96 9.85 -7.37
CA LYS A 202 22.02 9.03 -8.58
C LYS A 202 22.30 7.58 -8.24
#